data_575c2bb6b4faf16b443bef8fa3b407f7
#
_entry.id   575c2bb6b4faf16b443bef8fa3b407f7
#
_cell.length_a   1.000
_cell.length_b   1.000
_cell.length_c   1.000
_cell.angle_alpha   90.00
_cell.angle_beta   90.00
_cell.angle_gamma   90.00
#
_symmetry.space_group_name_H-M   'P 1'
#
loop_
_entity.id
_entity.type
_entity.pdbx_description
1 polymer ?
#
loop_
_entity_poly.entity_id
_entity_poly.type
_entity_poly.pdbx_seq_one_letter_code
_entity_poly.pdbx_strand_id
1 'polypeptide(L)'
;MSDTRIFEIYRYDPDVDKAPRMETYELELHGERMLLDALISLKKLDESISYRRSCREGVCGSDAMNINGKNGLACLTNMRSLPKKITLRPLPGLPVVRDLIVDMTLFFKQYLSIKPYLINETPPPEKERLQSPAEREELDGLYECILCASCSTACPSFWWNPDKFVGPAGLLQAYRFIADSRDEETSQRLDNLEDPYRLFRCHTI
;
A
#
# COMPACT_ATOMS: atom_id res chain seq x y z
N MET A 1 -6.45 18.69 -30.49
CA MET A 1 -6.73 19.50 -29.30
C MET A 1 -5.77 19.04 -28.23
N SER A 2 -5.03 19.95 -27.61
CA SER A 2 -4.13 19.62 -26.50
C SER A 2 -4.95 19.12 -25.31
N ASP A 3 -4.57 18.01 -24.68
CA ASP A 3 -5.21 17.50 -23.46
C ASP A 3 -4.43 18.03 -22.24
N THR A 4 -4.79 19.26 -21.84
CA THR A 4 -4.18 19.88 -20.64
C THR A 4 -4.89 19.40 -19.39
N ARG A 5 -4.12 18.96 -18.39
CA ARG A 5 -4.58 18.52 -17.07
C ARG A 5 -4.07 19.42 -15.98
N ILE A 6 -4.88 19.60 -14.95
CA ILE A 6 -4.54 20.39 -13.75
C ILE A 6 -4.28 19.42 -12.61
N PHE A 7 -3.10 19.50 -12.01
CA PHE A 7 -2.71 18.69 -10.85
C PHE A 7 -2.65 19.57 -9.62
N GLU A 8 -3.38 19.21 -8.58
CA GLU A 8 -3.22 19.75 -7.24
C GLU A 8 -2.44 18.73 -6.41
N ILE A 9 -1.20 19.03 -6.10
CA ILE A 9 -0.29 18.12 -5.40
C ILE A 9 -0.05 18.62 -3.98
N TYR A 10 -0.21 17.73 -3.00
CA TYR A 10 0.21 17.99 -1.63
C TYR A 10 1.72 18.14 -1.59
N ARG A 11 2.18 19.29 -1.04
CA ARG A 11 3.59 19.64 -0.90
C ARG A 11 3.92 19.87 0.56
N TYR A 12 5.01 19.28 0.98
CA TYR A 12 5.58 19.45 2.30
C TYR A 12 7.05 19.06 2.31
N ASP A 13 7.91 19.99 2.67
CA ASP A 13 9.33 19.76 2.93
C ASP A 13 9.60 20.08 4.41
N PRO A 14 9.94 19.09 5.25
CA PRO A 14 10.13 19.29 6.69
C PRO A 14 11.30 20.25 7.02
N ASP A 15 12.24 20.44 6.08
CA ASP A 15 13.39 21.29 6.28
C ASP A 15 13.10 22.79 6.08
N VAL A 16 12.02 23.11 5.33
CA VAL A 16 11.70 24.50 4.95
C VAL A 16 10.27 24.91 5.21
N ASP A 17 9.31 23.99 5.17
CA ASP A 17 7.88 24.28 5.28
C ASP A 17 7.39 24.23 6.74
N LYS A 18 6.72 25.29 7.20
CA LYS A 18 6.06 25.30 8.52
C LYS A 18 4.77 24.46 8.56
N ALA A 19 4.13 24.28 7.40
CA ALA A 19 2.90 23.52 7.24
C ALA A 19 2.77 23.03 5.81
N PRO A 20 2.06 21.92 5.58
CA PRO A 20 1.80 21.44 4.23
C PRO A 20 0.89 22.41 3.46
N ARG A 21 1.02 22.38 2.12
CA ARG A 21 0.21 23.16 1.18
C ARG A 21 -0.24 22.32 0.01
N MET A 22 -1.23 22.79 -0.73
CA MET A 22 -1.57 22.26 -2.04
C MET A 22 -0.98 23.19 -3.10
N GLU A 23 -0.27 22.62 -4.08
CA GLU A 23 0.34 23.36 -5.17
C GLU A 23 -0.26 22.91 -6.50
N THR A 24 -0.53 23.87 -7.37
CA THR A 24 -1.21 23.60 -8.65
C THR A 24 -0.22 23.62 -9.79
N TYR A 25 -0.28 22.59 -10.63
CA TYR A 25 0.51 22.43 -11.84
C TYR A 25 -0.40 22.22 -13.04
N GLU A 26 -0.05 22.81 -14.17
CA GLU A 26 -0.68 22.53 -15.45
C GLU A 26 0.28 21.71 -16.32
N LEU A 27 -0.22 20.61 -16.88
CA LEU A 27 0.54 19.73 -17.75
C LEU A 27 -0.24 19.45 -19.03
N GLU A 28 0.34 19.78 -20.17
CA GLU A 28 -0.12 19.32 -21.47
C GLU A 28 0.40 17.89 -21.70
N LEU A 29 -0.54 16.95 -21.91
CA LEU A 29 -0.20 15.55 -22.13
C LEU A 29 0.32 15.32 -23.54
N HIS A 30 1.49 14.69 -23.65
CA HIS A 30 2.13 14.33 -24.92
C HIS A 30 2.28 12.81 -25.10
N GLY A 31 1.37 12.04 -24.54
CA GLY A 31 1.35 10.59 -24.64
C GLY A 31 1.42 9.84 -23.30
N GLU A 32 1.37 10.57 -22.19
CA GLU A 32 1.28 9.99 -20.85
C GLU A 32 0.01 9.14 -20.73
N ARG A 33 0.19 7.85 -20.49
CA ARG A 33 -0.90 6.88 -20.38
C ARG A 33 -1.33 6.67 -18.93
N MET A 34 -0.35 6.58 -18.02
CA MET A 34 -0.56 6.35 -16.61
C MET A 34 -0.26 7.61 -15.81
N LEU A 35 -0.86 7.72 -14.64
CA LEU A 35 -0.62 8.84 -13.73
C LEU A 35 0.87 8.98 -13.37
N LEU A 36 1.59 7.85 -13.26
CA LEU A 36 3.02 7.86 -13.01
C LEU A 36 3.80 8.54 -14.14
N ASP A 37 3.39 8.37 -15.41
CA ASP A 37 4.04 9.04 -16.53
C ASP A 37 3.87 10.56 -16.41
N ALA A 38 2.66 11.01 -16.07
CA ALA A 38 2.38 12.42 -15.83
C ALA A 38 3.21 12.98 -14.65
N LEU A 39 3.34 12.23 -13.56
CA LEU A 39 4.21 12.63 -12.44
C LEU A 39 5.69 12.74 -12.84
N ILE A 40 6.17 11.87 -13.73
CA ILE A 40 7.53 11.96 -14.28
C ILE A 40 7.68 13.22 -15.12
N SER A 41 6.68 13.57 -15.93
CA SER A 41 6.68 14.81 -16.71
C SER A 41 6.60 16.06 -15.83
N LEU A 42 5.76 16.04 -14.79
CA LEU A 42 5.70 17.13 -13.78
C LEU A 42 7.03 17.32 -13.05
N LYS A 43 7.72 16.22 -12.70
CA LYS A 43 9.02 16.29 -12.05
C LYS A 43 10.12 16.89 -12.93
N LYS A 44 9.96 16.90 -14.26
CA LYS A 44 10.85 17.63 -15.16
C LYS A 44 10.60 19.15 -15.14
N LEU A 45 9.38 19.56 -14.79
CA LEU A 45 9.02 20.98 -14.64
C LEU A 45 9.40 21.50 -13.26
N ASP A 46 9.24 20.65 -12.22
CA ASP A 46 9.62 20.95 -10.83
C ASP A 46 10.31 19.74 -10.21
N GLU A 47 11.63 19.77 -10.17
CA GLU A 47 12.46 18.68 -9.63
C GLU A 47 12.27 18.45 -8.13
N SER A 48 11.67 19.40 -7.41
CA SER A 48 11.45 19.31 -5.96
C SER A 48 10.30 18.35 -5.59
N ILE A 49 9.39 18.02 -6.52
CA ILE A 49 8.28 17.09 -6.28
C ILE A 49 8.82 15.71 -5.87
N SER A 50 8.40 15.23 -4.69
CA SER A 50 8.91 13.97 -4.12
C SER A 50 7.83 12.90 -4.09
N TYR A 51 8.12 11.75 -4.69
CA TYR A 51 7.32 10.53 -4.67
C TYR A 51 8.20 9.30 -4.87
N ARG A 52 7.71 8.13 -4.46
CA ARG A 52 8.41 6.87 -4.69
C ARG A 52 7.93 6.22 -5.98
N ARG A 53 8.82 5.54 -6.67
CA ARG A 53 8.54 4.68 -7.82
C ARG A 53 9.62 3.64 -8.01
N SER A 54 9.27 2.51 -8.64
CA SER A 54 10.24 1.49 -9.02
C SER A 54 9.78 0.71 -10.26
N CYS A 55 8.97 -0.36 -10.11
CA CYS A 55 8.66 -1.32 -11.19
C CYS A 55 7.85 -0.75 -12.36
N ARG A 56 6.96 0.21 -12.13
CA ARG A 56 6.01 0.81 -13.10
C ARG A 56 4.90 -0.13 -13.60
N GLU A 57 4.74 -1.29 -13.00
CA GLU A 57 3.82 -2.36 -13.45
C GLU A 57 2.98 -2.95 -12.32
N GLY A 58 2.85 -2.23 -11.20
CA GLY A 58 1.95 -2.62 -10.12
C GLY A 58 2.45 -3.75 -9.21
N VAL A 59 3.75 -4.06 -9.21
CA VAL A 59 4.32 -5.17 -8.42
C VAL A 59 5.01 -4.70 -7.14
N CYS A 60 5.66 -3.52 -7.17
CA CYS A 60 6.44 -3.04 -6.02
C CYS A 60 5.64 -2.26 -4.98
N GLY A 61 4.47 -1.72 -5.33
CA GLY A 61 3.62 -0.93 -4.44
C GLY A 61 4.17 0.44 -4.02
N SER A 62 5.36 0.84 -4.49
CA SER A 62 6.06 2.02 -3.98
C SER A 62 5.42 3.35 -4.35
N ASP A 63 4.67 3.41 -5.44
CA ASP A 63 3.96 4.59 -5.95
C ASP A 63 2.50 4.70 -5.49
N ALA A 64 2.17 4.02 -4.37
CA ALA A 64 0.87 4.13 -3.75
C ALA A 64 0.66 5.53 -3.16
N MET A 65 -0.47 6.14 -3.49
CA MET A 65 -0.87 7.46 -3.03
C MET A 65 -2.39 7.63 -3.03
N ASN A 66 -2.87 8.72 -2.48
CA ASN A 66 -4.29 9.08 -2.57
C ASN A 66 -4.53 9.91 -3.83
N ILE A 67 -5.39 9.41 -4.71
CA ILE A 67 -5.72 9.98 -6.01
C ILE A 67 -7.20 10.35 -6.00
N ASN A 68 -7.52 11.63 -6.01
CA ASN A 68 -8.91 12.13 -5.94
C ASN A 68 -9.74 11.51 -4.79
N GLY A 69 -9.12 11.32 -3.62
CA GLY A 69 -9.77 10.75 -2.43
C GLY A 69 -9.75 9.22 -2.35
N LYS A 70 -9.24 8.49 -3.35
CA LYS A 70 -9.08 7.03 -3.33
C LYS A 70 -7.61 6.65 -3.34
N ASN A 71 -7.25 5.65 -2.53
CA ASN A 71 -5.89 5.12 -2.53
C ASN A 71 -5.68 4.18 -3.73
N GLY A 72 -4.53 4.31 -4.39
CA GLY A 72 -4.20 3.50 -5.57
C GLY A 72 -2.75 3.66 -5.97
N LEU A 73 -2.35 2.91 -6.99
CA LEU A 73 -1.01 2.96 -7.57
C LEU A 73 -1.00 3.91 -8.77
N ALA A 74 -0.06 4.85 -8.78
CA ALA A 74 0.07 5.80 -9.88
C ALA A 74 0.41 5.10 -11.21
N CYS A 75 1.20 4.02 -11.17
CA CYS A 75 1.58 3.25 -12.36
C CYS A 75 0.44 2.43 -12.98
N LEU A 76 -0.64 2.15 -12.23
CA LEU A 76 -1.82 1.43 -12.72
C LEU A 76 -3.02 2.35 -12.97
N THR A 77 -2.96 3.61 -12.56
CA THR A 77 -4.05 4.56 -12.75
C THR A 77 -3.96 5.18 -14.14
N ASN A 78 -4.94 4.86 -15.00
CA ASN A 78 -4.96 5.35 -16.36
C ASN A 78 -5.41 6.82 -16.41
N MET A 79 -4.68 7.68 -17.10
CA MET A 79 -4.98 9.10 -17.26
C MET A 79 -6.36 9.36 -17.91
N ARG A 80 -6.84 8.46 -18.79
CA ARG A 80 -8.15 8.58 -19.41
C ARG A 80 -9.32 8.39 -18.44
N SER A 81 -9.11 7.67 -17.33
CA SER A 81 -10.12 7.47 -16.29
C SER A 81 -10.19 8.62 -15.29
N LEU A 82 -9.24 9.55 -15.34
CA LEU A 82 -9.17 10.67 -14.41
C LEU A 82 -9.84 11.92 -14.99
N PRO A 83 -10.45 12.76 -14.15
CA PRO A 83 -10.99 14.05 -14.55
C PRO A 83 -9.87 15.02 -14.98
N LYS A 84 -10.24 16.17 -15.57
CA LYS A 84 -9.26 17.20 -15.95
C LYS A 84 -8.47 17.75 -14.75
N LYS A 85 -9.11 17.85 -13.59
CA LYS A 85 -8.49 18.27 -12.33
C LYS A 85 -8.22 17.03 -11.48
N ILE A 86 -6.96 16.82 -11.11
CA ILE A 86 -6.46 15.65 -10.38
C ILE A 86 -5.83 16.13 -9.08
N THR A 87 -6.31 15.62 -7.97
CA THR A 87 -5.77 15.93 -6.64
C THR A 87 -4.97 14.75 -6.13
N LEU A 88 -3.70 14.98 -5.79
CA LEU A 88 -2.77 13.98 -5.30
C LEU A 88 -2.35 14.31 -3.86
N ARG A 89 -2.47 13.32 -2.98
CA ARG A 89 -2.09 13.42 -1.58
C ARG A 89 -1.29 12.19 -1.16
N PRO A 90 -0.49 12.25 -0.09
CA PRO A 90 0.11 11.06 0.49
C PRO A 90 -0.97 10.10 0.99
N LEU A 91 -0.61 8.83 1.19
CA LEU A 91 -1.48 7.85 1.84
C LEU A 91 -1.93 8.36 3.21
N PRO A 92 -3.24 8.37 3.53
CA PRO A 92 -3.74 8.90 4.81
C PRO A 92 -3.35 8.00 6.00
N GLY A 93 -3.30 8.58 7.18
CA GLY A 93 -3.06 7.84 8.44
C GLY A 93 -1.61 7.41 8.69
N LEU A 94 -0.68 7.75 7.81
CA LEU A 94 0.76 7.57 8.02
C LEU A 94 1.47 8.94 8.07
N PRO A 95 2.56 9.08 8.85
CA PRO A 95 3.33 10.33 8.89
C PRO A 95 3.93 10.67 7.52
N VAL A 96 3.85 11.92 7.13
CA VAL A 96 4.44 12.40 5.88
C VAL A 96 5.92 12.68 6.09
N VAL A 97 6.76 12.09 5.25
CA VAL A 97 8.20 12.36 5.19
C VAL A 97 8.46 13.61 4.34
N ARG A 98 7.95 13.60 3.11
CA ARG A 98 8.04 14.72 2.16
C ARG A 98 7.01 14.53 1.05
N ASP A 99 6.23 15.54 0.72
CA ASP A 99 5.22 15.54 -0.34
C ASP A 99 4.30 14.29 -0.33
N LEU A 100 4.45 13.40 -1.31
CA LEU A 100 3.67 12.17 -1.45
C LEU A 100 4.33 10.95 -0.76
N ILE A 101 5.46 11.16 -0.09
CA ILE A 101 6.21 10.10 0.60
C ILE A 101 5.78 10.02 2.05
N VAL A 102 5.36 8.84 2.49
CA VAL A 102 4.99 8.54 3.88
C VAL A 102 5.99 7.61 4.56
N ASP A 103 6.04 7.67 5.89
CA ASP A 103 6.78 6.73 6.72
C ASP A 103 5.98 5.43 6.88
N MET A 104 6.54 4.32 6.40
CA MET A 104 5.93 3.00 6.41
C MET A 104 6.32 2.17 7.65
N THR A 105 7.08 2.72 8.59
CA THR A 105 7.63 1.99 9.75
C THR A 105 6.53 1.31 10.55
N LEU A 106 5.46 2.03 10.87
CA LEU A 106 4.34 1.48 11.63
C LEU A 106 3.61 0.36 10.87
N PHE A 107 3.38 0.55 9.56
CA PHE A 107 2.77 -0.47 8.71
C PHE A 107 3.59 -1.77 8.71
N PHE A 108 4.90 -1.68 8.52
CA PHE A 108 5.77 -2.84 8.55
C PHE A 108 5.91 -3.45 9.95
N LYS A 109 5.85 -2.65 11.02
CA LYS A 109 5.80 -3.17 12.38
C LYS A 109 4.57 -4.06 12.59
N GLN A 110 3.39 -3.63 12.13
CA GLN A 110 2.17 -4.44 12.19
C GLN A 110 2.29 -5.70 11.33
N TYR A 111 2.81 -5.59 10.12
CA TYR A 111 3.07 -6.72 9.24
C TYR A 111 4.03 -7.75 9.88
N LEU A 112 5.15 -7.32 10.43
CA LEU A 112 6.12 -8.21 11.05
C LEU A 112 5.57 -8.87 12.33
N SER A 113 4.63 -8.22 13.02
CA SER A 113 4.05 -8.74 14.26
C SER A 113 3.22 -10.02 14.07
N ILE A 114 2.78 -10.32 12.84
CA ILE A 114 2.03 -11.55 12.52
C ILE A 114 2.94 -12.70 12.08
N LYS A 115 4.26 -12.56 12.19
CA LYS A 115 5.26 -13.54 11.74
C LYS A 115 5.01 -13.98 10.28
N PRO A 116 5.24 -13.08 9.27
CA PRO A 116 4.86 -13.31 7.88
C PRO A 116 5.85 -14.23 7.15
N TYR A 117 6.05 -15.43 7.66
CA TYR A 117 6.89 -16.49 7.11
C TYR A 117 6.37 -17.85 7.52
N LEU A 118 6.63 -18.86 6.72
CA LEU A 118 6.26 -20.24 7.02
C LEU A 118 6.98 -20.75 8.28
N ILE A 119 6.23 -21.29 9.22
CA ILE A 119 6.76 -21.94 10.43
C ILE A 119 6.41 -23.42 10.35
N ASN A 120 7.45 -24.26 10.32
CA ASN A 120 7.31 -25.70 10.30
C ASN A 120 8.57 -26.31 10.94
N GLU A 121 8.39 -26.96 12.09
CA GLU A 121 9.48 -27.55 12.87
C GLU A 121 9.76 -29.01 12.49
N THR A 122 8.85 -29.62 11.70
CA THR A 122 9.08 -30.96 11.16
C THR A 122 10.32 -30.95 10.27
N PRO A 123 11.25 -31.92 10.43
CA PRO A 123 12.44 -31.99 9.57
C PRO A 123 12.07 -31.91 8.08
N PRO A 124 12.83 -31.12 7.28
CA PRO A 124 12.51 -30.98 5.87
C PRO A 124 12.61 -32.34 5.16
N PRO A 125 11.67 -32.66 4.25
CA PRO A 125 11.77 -33.86 3.42
C PRO A 125 12.97 -33.76 2.46
N GLU A 126 13.33 -34.87 1.83
CA GLU A 126 14.49 -34.93 0.92
C GLU A 126 14.42 -33.90 -0.23
N LYS A 127 13.20 -33.57 -0.68
CA LYS A 127 12.98 -32.57 -1.76
C LYS A 127 12.29 -31.34 -1.22
N GLU A 128 10.95 -31.35 -1.20
CA GLU A 128 10.12 -30.17 -0.84
C GLU A 128 8.87 -30.58 -0.07
N ARG A 129 8.28 -29.63 0.65
CA ARG A 129 6.98 -29.82 1.31
C ARG A 129 5.91 -29.70 0.25
N LEU A 130 5.24 -30.81 -0.05
CA LEU A 130 4.23 -30.87 -1.08
C LEU A 130 2.92 -30.22 -0.61
N GLN A 131 2.21 -29.60 -1.56
CA GLN A 131 0.82 -29.17 -1.44
C GLN A 131 0.02 -29.76 -2.59
N SER A 132 -1.23 -30.17 -2.33
CA SER A 132 -2.16 -30.51 -3.41
C SER A 132 -2.59 -29.24 -4.18
N PRO A 133 -3.07 -29.37 -5.42
CA PRO A 133 -3.64 -28.23 -6.16
C PRO A 133 -4.77 -27.52 -5.40
N ALA A 134 -5.61 -28.24 -4.68
CA ALA A 134 -6.71 -27.69 -3.89
C ALA A 134 -6.19 -26.83 -2.70
N GLU A 135 -5.20 -27.33 -1.94
CA GLU A 135 -4.57 -26.56 -0.86
C GLU A 135 -3.87 -25.32 -1.38
N ARG A 136 -3.26 -25.41 -2.57
CA ARG A 136 -2.61 -24.27 -3.19
C ARG A 136 -3.64 -23.21 -3.65
N GLU A 137 -4.81 -23.63 -4.14
CA GLU A 137 -5.91 -22.75 -4.57
C GLU A 137 -6.44 -21.90 -3.40
N GLU A 138 -6.45 -22.42 -2.17
CA GLU A 138 -6.85 -21.65 -0.97
C GLU A 138 -5.97 -20.42 -0.70
N LEU A 139 -4.76 -20.38 -1.25
CA LEU A 139 -3.85 -19.26 -1.11
C LEU A 139 -4.02 -18.19 -2.20
N ASP A 140 -4.86 -18.43 -3.22
CA ASP A 140 -5.09 -17.48 -4.30
C ASP A 140 -5.78 -16.21 -3.75
N GLY A 141 -5.31 -15.04 -4.20
CA GLY A 141 -5.73 -13.74 -3.66
C GLY A 141 -4.98 -13.32 -2.38
N LEU A 142 -4.28 -14.23 -1.70
CA LEU A 142 -3.56 -13.92 -0.46
C LEU A 142 -2.09 -13.59 -0.70
N TYR A 143 -1.41 -14.38 -1.53
CA TYR A 143 0.03 -14.20 -1.79
C TYR A 143 0.34 -13.05 -2.77
N GLU A 144 -0.64 -12.59 -3.55
CA GLU A 144 -0.47 -11.49 -4.50
C GLU A 144 -0.37 -10.11 -3.83
N CYS A 145 -0.57 -10.03 -2.53
CA CYS A 145 -0.43 -8.78 -1.79
C CYS A 145 0.98 -8.21 -1.91
N ILE A 146 1.09 -7.00 -2.48
CA ILE A 146 2.36 -6.29 -2.73
C ILE A 146 2.76 -5.34 -1.59
N LEU A 147 2.07 -5.36 -0.45
CA LEU A 147 2.33 -4.53 0.72
C LEU A 147 2.37 -3.02 0.43
N CYS A 148 1.53 -2.54 -0.49
CA CYS A 148 1.47 -1.13 -0.87
C CYS A 148 0.77 -0.23 0.18
N ALA A 149 0.19 -0.81 1.22
CA ALA A 149 -0.56 -0.15 2.29
C ALA A 149 -1.86 0.57 1.87
N SER A 150 -2.27 0.55 0.62
CA SER A 150 -3.48 1.26 0.16
C SER A 150 -4.74 0.86 0.93
N CYS A 151 -4.93 -0.43 1.24
CA CYS A 151 -6.08 -0.93 2.01
C CYS A 151 -5.99 -0.52 3.49
N SER A 152 -4.83 -0.67 4.13
CA SER A 152 -4.65 -0.30 5.54
C SER A 152 -4.84 1.19 5.77
N THR A 153 -4.30 2.01 4.89
CA THR A 153 -4.42 3.47 4.97
C THR A 153 -5.81 4.00 4.54
N ALA A 154 -6.64 3.18 3.91
CA ALA A 154 -8.05 3.49 3.64
C ALA A 154 -8.99 3.05 4.77
N CYS A 155 -8.52 2.28 5.74
CA CYS A 155 -9.35 1.70 6.80
C CYS A 155 -9.50 2.66 8.00
N PRO A 156 -10.72 3.08 8.37
CA PRO A 156 -10.94 3.92 9.54
C PRO A 156 -10.45 3.30 10.84
N SER A 157 -10.59 1.99 11.02
CA SER A 157 -10.10 1.28 12.20
C SER A 157 -8.57 1.39 12.36
N PHE A 158 -7.84 1.40 11.25
CA PHE A 158 -6.40 1.65 11.23
C PHE A 158 -6.07 3.11 11.60
N TRP A 159 -6.85 4.08 11.16
CA TRP A 159 -6.64 5.49 11.55
C TRP A 159 -6.85 5.71 13.04
N TRP A 160 -7.83 5.02 13.65
CA TRP A 160 -8.16 5.19 15.08
C TRP A 160 -7.16 4.53 16.02
N ASN A 161 -6.59 3.38 15.62
CA ASN A 161 -5.67 2.60 16.45
C ASN A 161 -4.51 2.03 15.63
N PRO A 162 -3.69 2.88 14.98
CA PRO A 162 -2.65 2.43 14.05
C PRO A 162 -1.52 1.68 14.74
N ASP A 163 -1.32 1.91 16.04
CA ASP A 163 -0.31 1.27 16.88
C ASP A 163 -0.70 -0.15 17.35
N LYS A 164 -1.99 -0.49 17.33
CA LYS A 164 -2.53 -1.74 17.89
C LYS A 164 -3.24 -2.61 16.84
N PHE A 165 -4.06 -2.00 15.99
CA PHE A 165 -4.80 -2.72 14.97
C PHE A 165 -3.86 -3.20 13.85
N VAL A 166 -3.88 -4.49 13.58
CA VAL A 166 -3.00 -5.11 12.57
C VAL A 166 -3.26 -4.56 11.16
N GLY A 167 -4.47 -4.11 10.90
CA GLY A 167 -4.90 -3.55 9.63
C GLY A 167 -5.23 -4.62 8.58
N PRO A 168 -5.95 -4.22 7.50
CA PRO A 168 -6.39 -5.15 6.46
C PRO A 168 -5.25 -5.96 5.83
N ALA A 169 -4.13 -5.32 5.50
CA ALA A 169 -2.98 -6.03 4.92
C ALA A 169 -2.36 -7.03 5.90
N GLY A 170 -2.28 -6.68 7.19
CA GLY A 170 -1.77 -7.59 8.21
C GLY A 170 -2.71 -8.78 8.44
N LEU A 171 -4.04 -8.57 8.47
CA LEU A 171 -5.02 -9.65 8.59
C LEU A 171 -4.99 -10.58 7.37
N LEU A 172 -4.91 -10.04 6.16
CA LEU A 172 -4.76 -10.83 4.94
C LEU A 172 -3.49 -11.69 4.99
N GLN A 173 -2.38 -11.12 5.37
CA GLN A 173 -1.10 -11.85 5.47
C GLN A 173 -1.08 -12.86 6.63
N ALA A 174 -1.77 -12.59 7.74
CA ALA A 174 -1.94 -13.58 8.80
C ALA A 174 -2.74 -14.79 8.30
N TYR A 175 -3.87 -14.53 7.61
CA TYR A 175 -4.69 -15.59 7.05
C TYR A 175 -3.95 -16.41 5.99
N ARG A 176 -3.09 -15.79 5.19
CA ARG A 176 -2.24 -16.50 4.23
C ARG A 176 -1.45 -17.64 4.88
N PHE A 177 -0.88 -17.43 6.07
CA PHE A 177 -0.12 -18.47 6.78
C PHE A 177 -1.00 -19.41 7.60
N ILE A 178 -2.17 -18.94 8.06
CA ILE A 178 -3.17 -19.80 8.72
C ILE A 178 -3.77 -20.82 7.73
N ALA A 179 -3.98 -20.42 6.48
CA ALA A 179 -4.52 -21.27 5.42
C ALA A 179 -3.47 -22.16 4.74
N ASP A 180 -2.16 -21.90 4.97
CA ASP A 180 -1.12 -22.70 4.35
C ASP A 180 -0.99 -24.06 5.03
N SER A 181 -1.31 -25.14 4.31
CA SER A 181 -1.28 -26.53 4.83
C SER A 181 0.13 -26.99 5.30
N ARG A 182 1.18 -26.25 4.97
CA ARG A 182 2.55 -26.51 5.37
C ARG A 182 2.94 -25.80 6.67
N ASP A 183 2.11 -24.87 7.16
CA ASP A 183 2.37 -24.15 8.41
C ASP A 183 1.84 -24.94 9.62
N GLU A 184 2.64 -25.07 10.65
CA GLU A 184 2.31 -25.84 11.87
C GLU A 184 1.87 -24.95 13.05
N GLU A 185 1.91 -23.61 12.88
CA GLU A 185 1.69 -22.65 13.98
C GLU A 185 0.30 -21.99 13.95
N THR A 186 -0.70 -22.62 13.32
CA THR A 186 -2.06 -22.06 13.20
C THR A 186 -2.64 -21.60 14.54
N SER A 187 -2.53 -22.40 15.61
CA SER A 187 -3.04 -22.04 16.95
C SER A 187 -2.37 -20.80 17.51
N GLN A 188 -1.04 -20.72 17.46
CA GLN A 188 -0.31 -19.54 17.94
C GLN A 188 -0.57 -18.30 17.11
N ARG A 189 -0.83 -18.45 15.79
CA ARG A 189 -1.23 -17.34 14.93
C ARG A 189 -2.60 -16.80 15.30
N LEU A 190 -3.55 -17.68 15.60
CA LEU A 190 -4.88 -17.30 16.07
C LEU A 190 -4.81 -16.63 17.43
N ASP A 191 -4.09 -17.21 18.41
CA ASP A 191 -3.87 -16.63 19.74
C ASP A 191 -3.24 -15.23 19.66
N ASN A 192 -2.27 -15.03 18.75
CA ASN A 192 -1.66 -13.73 18.52
C ASN A 192 -2.65 -12.68 17.99
N LEU A 193 -3.67 -13.10 17.23
CA LEU A 193 -4.70 -12.21 16.70
C LEU A 193 -5.85 -11.99 17.68
N GLU A 194 -6.09 -12.92 18.63
CA GLU A 194 -7.20 -12.88 19.58
C GLU A 194 -6.96 -11.81 20.67
N ASP A 195 -7.13 -10.54 20.24
CA ASP A 195 -6.94 -9.36 21.06
C ASP A 195 -7.99 -8.32 20.67
N PRO A 196 -8.60 -7.59 21.63
CA PRO A 196 -9.62 -6.58 21.37
C PRO A 196 -9.20 -5.49 20.37
N TYR A 197 -7.91 -5.24 20.26
CA TYR A 197 -7.36 -4.22 19.36
C TYR A 197 -6.74 -4.77 18.09
N ARG A 198 -6.27 -6.02 18.08
CA ARG A 198 -5.58 -6.59 16.93
C ARG A 198 -6.53 -7.06 15.83
N LEU A 199 -7.45 -7.99 16.15
CA LEU A 199 -8.45 -8.51 15.22
C LEU A 199 -9.80 -7.83 15.41
N PHE A 200 -10.29 -7.80 16.64
CA PHE A 200 -11.66 -7.38 16.95
C PHE A 200 -11.91 -5.86 16.81
N ARG A 201 -10.90 -5.10 16.41
CA ARG A 201 -11.06 -3.71 15.98
C ARG A 201 -11.51 -3.58 14.51
N CYS A 202 -11.55 -4.69 13.79
CA CYS A 202 -12.13 -4.75 12.45
C CYS A 202 -13.65 -4.53 12.52
N HIS A 203 -14.15 -3.56 11.75
CA HIS A 203 -15.58 -3.27 11.61
C HIS A 203 -16.14 -3.74 10.28
N THR A 204 -15.41 -4.58 9.54
CA THR A 204 -15.80 -5.13 8.23
C THR A 204 -16.18 -4.03 7.20
N ILE A 205 -15.46 -2.91 7.23
CA ILE A 205 -15.67 -1.75 6.35
C ILE A 205 -14.90 -1.93 5.06
#